data_596f5903d7f8bebef8f92e161ab56908
#
_entry.id   596f5903d7f8bebef8f92e161ab56908
#
_cell.length_a   1.000
_cell.length_b   1.000
_cell.length_c   1.000
_cell.angle_alpha   90.00
_cell.angle_beta   90.00
_cell.angle_gamma   90.00
#
_symmetry.space_group_name_H-M   'P 1'
#
loop_
_entity.id
_entity.type
_entity.pdbx_description
1 polymer ?
#
loop_
_entity_poly.entity_id
_entity_poly.type
_entity_poly.pdbx_seq_one_letter_code
_entity_poly.pdbx_strand_id
1 'polypeptide(L)'
;MYIRTPRIGAVCSADPNDIYALARDFVYELRQFIKTDRDGQRRRASFAAIDDFEKAGDDQEALQAFVDGAGLEAIQAYCLPFMSFSLSPSGDYGFWPDLEGLEYAARSEDGVIKVNAGNAWPPLWTPTGREVQFVIEVNDHGNVTLFNRRRREIWSCV
;
A
#
# COMPACT_ATOMS: atom_id res chain seq x y z
N MET A 1 -17.74 9.35 -0.23
CA MET A 1 -17.31 8.72 -1.48
C MET A 1 -16.19 7.75 -1.14
N TYR A 2 -16.40 6.44 -1.24
CA TYR A 2 -15.39 5.44 -0.89
C TYR A 2 -14.49 5.22 -2.11
N ILE A 3 -13.26 5.73 -2.08
CA ILE A 3 -12.17 5.13 -2.85
C ILE A 3 -11.85 3.82 -2.11
N ARG A 4 -11.78 2.71 -2.84
CA ARG A 4 -11.35 1.44 -2.22
C ARG A 4 -9.94 1.67 -1.66
N THR A 5 -9.83 1.67 -0.36
CA THR A 5 -8.54 1.77 0.32
C THR A 5 -7.78 0.46 0.09
N PRO A 6 -6.53 0.50 -0.36
CA PRO A 6 -5.72 -0.70 -0.45
C PRO A 6 -5.77 -1.49 0.87
N ARG A 7 -5.89 -2.79 0.76
CA ARG A 7 -5.86 -3.67 1.92
C ARG A 7 -4.41 -3.89 2.31
N ILE A 8 -4.03 -3.54 3.53
CA ILE A 8 -2.68 -3.82 4.03
C ILE A 8 -2.48 -5.34 4.11
N GLY A 9 -1.32 -5.79 3.65
CA GLY A 9 -0.95 -7.19 3.59
C GLY A 9 -0.78 -7.71 2.17
N ALA A 10 -0.47 -8.99 2.05
CA ALA A 10 -0.31 -9.67 0.77
C ALA A 10 -1.61 -9.63 -0.06
N VAL A 11 -1.49 -9.30 -1.33
CA VAL A 11 -2.61 -9.34 -2.29
C VAL A 11 -2.32 -10.26 -3.47
N CYS A 12 -1.04 -10.50 -3.78
CA CYS A 12 -0.61 -11.42 -4.82
C CYS A 12 0.29 -12.47 -4.16
N SER A 13 -0.16 -13.70 -4.13
CA SER A 13 0.56 -14.86 -3.59
C SER A 13 0.95 -15.83 -4.70
N ALA A 14 1.16 -15.31 -5.91
CA ALA A 14 1.57 -16.12 -7.03
C ALA A 14 2.96 -16.72 -6.77
N ASP A 15 3.17 -17.96 -7.24
CA ASP A 15 4.50 -18.54 -7.30
C ASP A 15 5.42 -17.57 -8.05
N PRO A 16 6.54 -17.13 -7.47
CA PRO A 16 7.47 -16.22 -8.15
C PRO A 16 8.03 -16.77 -9.46
N ASN A 17 7.87 -18.09 -9.70
CA ASN A 17 8.21 -18.72 -10.96
C ASN A 17 7.07 -18.67 -12.01
N ASP A 18 5.88 -18.26 -11.64
CA ASP A 18 4.74 -18.07 -12.55
C ASP A 18 4.46 -16.58 -12.76
N ILE A 19 5.29 -15.96 -13.63
CA ILE A 19 5.18 -14.53 -13.94
C ILE A 19 3.83 -14.17 -14.56
N TYR A 20 3.20 -15.10 -15.31
CA TYR A 20 1.87 -14.85 -15.87
C TYR A 20 0.80 -14.76 -14.78
N ALA A 21 0.82 -15.68 -13.81
CA ALA A 21 -0.11 -15.63 -12.70
C ALA A 21 0.07 -14.36 -11.87
N LEU A 22 1.32 -13.96 -11.62
CA LEU A 22 1.62 -12.71 -10.90
C LEU A 22 1.13 -11.47 -11.66
N ALA A 23 1.42 -11.37 -12.95
CA ALA A 23 0.96 -10.26 -13.80
C ALA A 23 -0.58 -10.19 -13.86
N ARG A 24 -1.25 -11.34 -13.95
CA ARG A 24 -2.71 -11.44 -13.90
C ARG A 24 -3.28 -10.94 -12.58
N ASP A 25 -2.63 -11.24 -11.45
CA ASP A 25 -3.03 -10.76 -10.14
C ASP A 25 -2.90 -9.23 -10.04
N PHE A 26 -1.83 -8.65 -10.59
CA PHE A 26 -1.69 -7.19 -10.70
C PHE A 26 -2.83 -6.57 -11.51
N VAL A 27 -3.17 -7.13 -12.65
CA VAL A 27 -4.31 -6.68 -13.49
C VAL A 27 -5.64 -6.81 -12.73
N TYR A 28 -5.82 -7.89 -11.97
CA TYR A 28 -7.02 -8.05 -11.15
C TYR A 28 -7.16 -6.90 -10.13
N GLU A 29 -6.10 -6.57 -9.39
CA GLU A 29 -6.11 -5.46 -8.42
C GLU A 29 -6.34 -4.11 -9.11
N LEU A 30 -5.68 -3.83 -10.22
CA LEU A 30 -5.91 -2.61 -11.00
C LEU A 30 -7.38 -2.47 -11.43
N ARG A 31 -7.99 -3.55 -11.92
CA ARG A 31 -9.40 -3.55 -12.29
C ARG A 31 -10.34 -3.29 -11.11
N GLN A 32 -9.98 -3.71 -9.88
CA GLN A 32 -10.76 -3.38 -8.69
C GLN A 32 -10.64 -1.90 -8.33
N PHE A 33 -9.43 -1.31 -8.42
CA PHE A 33 -9.23 0.12 -8.14
C PHE A 33 -9.96 1.01 -9.15
N ILE A 34 -9.85 0.72 -10.44
CA ILE A 34 -10.51 1.49 -11.51
C ILE A 34 -12.02 1.62 -11.30
N LYS A 35 -12.70 0.60 -10.74
CA LYS A 35 -14.15 0.62 -10.51
C LYS A 35 -14.59 1.73 -9.57
N THR A 36 -13.75 2.11 -8.61
CA THR A 36 -14.08 3.06 -7.56
C THR A 36 -13.33 4.38 -7.67
N ASP A 37 -12.24 4.42 -8.43
CA ASP A 37 -11.45 5.62 -8.62
C ASP A 37 -12.14 6.59 -9.60
N ARG A 38 -12.10 7.88 -9.25
CA ARG A 38 -12.60 8.98 -10.09
C ARG A 38 -11.47 9.85 -10.65
N ASP A 39 -10.22 9.58 -10.25
CA ASP A 39 -9.06 10.27 -10.80
C ASP A 39 -8.82 9.80 -12.25
N GLY A 40 -9.08 10.69 -13.19
CA GLY A 40 -8.95 10.37 -14.62
C GLY A 40 -7.52 10.08 -15.05
N GLN A 41 -6.51 10.60 -14.34
CA GLN A 41 -5.11 10.35 -14.67
C GLN A 41 -4.69 8.95 -14.21
N ARG A 42 -4.97 8.59 -12.95
CA ARG A 42 -4.68 7.24 -12.44
C ARG A 42 -5.41 6.16 -13.23
N ARG A 43 -6.69 6.39 -13.54
CA ARG A 43 -7.46 5.46 -14.37
C ARG A 43 -6.85 5.25 -15.74
N ARG A 44 -6.40 6.32 -16.42
CA ARG A 44 -5.73 6.20 -17.73
C ARG A 44 -4.43 5.40 -17.61
N ALA A 45 -3.61 5.68 -16.60
CA ALA A 45 -2.39 4.91 -16.36
C ALA A 45 -2.68 3.42 -16.10
N SER A 46 -3.71 3.12 -15.31
CA SER A 46 -4.13 1.74 -15.04
C SER A 46 -4.65 1.03 -16.29
N PHE A 47 -5.41 1.70 -17.15
CA PHE A 47 -5.85 1.11 -18.41
C PHE A 47 -4.67 0.86 -19.36
N ALA A 48 -3.72 1.80 -19.43
CA ALA A 48 -2.52 1.61 -20.25
C ALA A 48 -1.68 0.40 -19.76
N ALA A 49 -1.51 0.26 -18.45
CA ALA A 49 -0.83 -0.91 -17.87
C ALA A 49 -1.58 -2.23 -18.17
N ILE A 50 -2.90 -2.25 -18.12
CA ILE A 50 -3.70 -3.44 -18.50
C ILE A 50 -3.52 -3.76 -19.99
N ASP A 51 -3.53 -2.75 -20.84
CA ASP A 51 -3.26 -2.90 -22.28
C ASP A 51 -1.87 -3.51 -22.55
N ASP A 52 -0.85 -3.11 -21.79
CA ASP A 52 0.50 -3.64 -21.91
C ASP A 52 0.56 -5.13 -21.51
N PHE A 53 -0.14 -5.51 -20.44
CA PHE A 53 -0.31 -6.92 -20.09
C PHE A 53 -1.03 -7.73 -21.19
N GLU A 54 -2.11 -7.19 -21.76
CA GLU A 54 -2.86 -7.88 -22.83
C GLU A 54 -2.02 -8.05 -24.09
N LYS A 55 -1.14 -7.10 -24.41
CA LYS A 55 -0.20 -7.19 -25.53
C LYS A 55 0.94 -8.18 -25.28
N ALA A 56 1.38 -8.30 -24.02
CA ALA A 56 2.44 -9.24 -23.65
C ALA A 56 2.03 -10.70 -23.91
N GLY A 57 0.73 -11.03 -23.73
CA GLY A 57 0.25 -12.41 -23.93
C GLY A 57 1.02 -13.40 -23.06
N ASP A 58 1.69 -14.37 -23.70
CA ASP A 58 2.49 -15.40 -23.02
C ASP A 58 4.01 -15.11 -23.07
N ASP A 59 4.42 -13.92 -23.52
CA ASP A 59 5.83 -13.52 -23.58
C ASP A 59 6.36 -13.23 -22.17
N GLN A 60 7.22 -14.13 -21.69
CA GLN A 60 7.78 -14.07 -20.33
C GLN A 60 8.59 -12.80 -20.06
N GLU A 61 9.33 -12.31 -21.05
CA GLU A 61 10.14 -11.09 -20.91
C GLU A 61 9.24 -9.86 -20.83
N ALA A 62 8.22 -9.78 -21.67
CA ALA A 62 7.24 -8.70 -21.65
C ALA A 62 6.40 -8.72 -20.34
N LEU A 63 6.01 -9.89 -19.83
CA LEU A 63 5.32 -10.04 -18.57
C LEU A 63 6.20 -9.61 -17.38
N GLN A 64 7.49 -9.96 -17.39
CA GLN A 64 8.43 -9.51 -16.36
C GLN A 64 8.57 -7.98 -16.39
N ALA A 65 8.74 -7.40 -17.58
CA ALA A 65 8.82 -5.95 -17.74
C ALA A 65 7.54 -5.24 -17.26
N PHE A 66 6.36 -5.84 -17.46
CA PHE A 66 5.10 -5.33 -16.93
C PHE A 66 5.08 -5.36 -15.39
N VAL A 67 5.47 -6.48 -14.77
CA VAL A 67 5.47 -6.63 -13.30
C VAL A 67 6.47 -5.67 -12.66
N ASP A 68 7.66 -5.51 -13.23
CA ASP A 68 8.71 -4.65 -12.68
C ASP A 68 8.53 -3.15 -13.02
N GLY A 69 7.66 -2.83 -13.98
CA GLY A 69 7.45 -1.48 -14.47
C GLY A 69 5.99 -1.04 -14.42
N ALA A 70 5.32 -1.00 -15.57
CA ALA A 70 4.01 -0.37 -15.72
C ALA A 70 2.94 -0.90 -14.77
N GLY A 71 2.93 -2.19 -14.49
CA GLY A 71 2.00 -2.82 -13.53
C GLY A 71 2.25 -2.35 -12.11
N LEU A 72 3.52 -2.41 -11.68
CA LEU A 72 3.94 -1.96 -10.35
C LEU A 72 3.63 -0.48 -10.13
N GLU A 73 4.02 0.38 -11.08
CA GLU A 73 3.80 1.83 -11.00
C GLU A 73 2.31 2.18 -10.95
N ALA A 74 1.49 1.51 -11.76
CA ALA A 74 0.05 1.73 -11.78
C ALA A 74 -0.62 1.36 -10.45
N ILE A 75 -0.22 0.25 -9.80
CA ILE A 75 -0.72 -0.14 -8.48
C ILE A 75 -0.19 0.80 -7.40
N GLN A 76 1.10 1.17 -7.47
CA GLN A 76 1.72 2.10 -6.52
C GLN A 76 0.98 3.45 -6.45
N ALA A 77 0.41 3.91 -7.55
CA ALA A 77 -0.39 5.14 -7.59
C ALA A 77 -1.66 5.10 -6.72
N TYR A 78 -2.10 3.92 -6.29
CA TYR A 78 -3.23 3.74 -5.36
C TYR A 78 -2.79 3.58 -3.90
N CYS A 79 -1.50 3.54 -3.61
CA CYS A 79 -1.04 3.46 -2.25
C CYS A 79 -1.51 4.66 -1.44
N LEU A 80 -1.89 4.40 -0.19
CA LEU A 80 -2.10 5.48 0.78
C LEU A 80 -0.78 6.18 1.07
N PRO A 81 -0.82 7.43 1.54
CA PRO A 81 0.37 8.03 2.13
C PRO A 81 1.00 7.06 3.14
N PHE A 82 2.32 6.92 3.09
CA PHE A 82 3.09 6.02 3.96
C PHE A 82 2.89 4.52 3.71
N MET A 83 2.45 4.16 2.52
CA MET A 83 2.38 2.77 2.07
C MET A 83 3.11 2.59 0.75
N SER A 84 3.68 1.42 0.55
CA SER A 84 4.23 0.97 -0.73
C SER A 84 3.61 -0.35 -1.16
N PHE A 85 3.51 -0.54 -2.47
CA PHE A 85 3.22 -1.84 -3.04
C PHE A 85 4.54 -2.49 -3.44
N SER A 86 4.92 -3.55 -2.77
CA SER A 86 6.23 -4.17 -2.94
C SER A 86 6.23 -5.64 -2.55
N LEU A 87 7.33 -6.32 -2.87
CA LEU A 87 7.58 -7.68 -2.46
C LEU A 87 7.94 -7.73 -0.98
N SER A 88 7.27 -8.58 -0.21
CA SER A 88 7.62 -8.84 1.18
C SER A 88 8.84 -9.76 1.30
N PRO A 89 9.47 -9.85 2.47
CA PRO A 89 10.51 -10.84 2.72
C PRO A 89 10.05 -12.30 2.56
N SER A 90 8.74 -12.56 2.69
CA SER A 90 8.15 -13.89 2.45
C SER A 90 7.89 -14.21 0.98
N GLY A 91 8.12 -13.25 0.06
CA GLY A 91 7.97 -13.45 -1.38
C GLY A 91 6.61 -13.07 -1.95
N ASP A 92 5.72 -12.45 -1.14
CA ASP A 92 4.39 -12.03 -1.59
C ASP A 92 4.38 -10.55 -1.96
N TYR A 93 3.78 -10.18 -3.08
CA TYR A 93 3.47 -8.78 -3.36
C TYR A 93 2.25 -8.31 -2.57
N GLY A 94 2.36 -7.13 -2.00
CA GLY A 94 1.30 -6.57 -1.18
C GLY A 94 1.49 -5.08 -0.88
N PHE A 95 0.51 -4.54 -0.14
CA PHE A 95 0.56 -3.17 0.37
C PHE A 95 1.15 -3.18 1.77
N TRP A 96 2.33 -2.61 1.93
CA TRP A 96 3.07 -2.59 3.19
C TRP A 96 3.28 -1.16 3.69
N PRO A 97 3.25 -0.93 5.00
CA PRO A 97 3.58 0.37 5.57
C PRO A 97 5.04 0.75 5.28
N ASP A 98 5.25 1.96 4.84
CA ASP A 98 6.56 2.59 4.81
C ASP A 98 6.86 3.15 6.21
N LEU A 99 7.61 2.39 7.01
CA LEU A 99 7.91 2.76 8.40
C LEU A 99 8.76 4.04 8.48
N GLU A 100 9.68 4.26 7.55
CA GLU A 100 10.50 5.47 7.52
C GLU A 100 9.65 6.70 7.21
N GLY A 101 8.76 6.58 6.23
CA GLY A 101 7.80 7.64 5.88
C GLY A 101 6.82 7.94 7.01
N LEU A 102 6.33 6.90 7.71
CA LEU A 102 5.47 7.05 8.88
C LEU A 102 6.20 7.74 10.03
N GLU A 103 7.45 7.37 10.31
CA GLU A 103 8.26 8.02 11.35
C GLU A 103 8.57 9.48 11.01
N TYR A 104 8.89 9.76 9.75
CA TYR A 104 9.08 11.14 9.29
C TYR A 104 7.81 11.97 9.48
N ALA A 105 6.66 11.43 9.07
CA ALA A 105 5.38 12.10 9.25
C ALA A 105 5.03 12.33 10.72
N ALA A 106 5.34 11.38 11.60
CA ALA A 106 5.15 11.54 13.04
C ALA A 106 6.00 12.66 13.63
N ARG A 107 7.26 12.82 13.16
CA ARG A 107 8.15 13.94 13.56
C ARG A 107 7.68 15.28 13.01
N SER A 108 7.04 15.29 11.83
CA SER A 108 6.55 16.50 11.15
C SER A 108 5.11 16.85 11.55
N GLU A 109 4.49 16.09 12.44
CA GLU A 109 3.08 16.20 12.83
C GLU A 109 2.12 16.17 11.63
N ASP A 110 2.46 15.40 10.59
CA ASP A 110 1.70 15.32 9.34
C ASP A 110 0.72 14.12 9.34
N GLY A 111 -0.29 14.21 10.20
CA GLY A 111 -1.37 13.21 10.26
C GLY A 111 -0.98 11.88 10.90
N VAL A 112 0.21 11.75 11.45
CA VAL A 112 0.69 10.56 12.17
C VAL A 112 1.15 10.94 13.57
N ILE A 113 0.84 10.09 14.55
CA ILE A 113 1.33 10.21 15.92
C ILE A 113 2.10 8.94 16.29
N LYS A 114 3.22 9.09 16.97
CA LYS A 114 3.99 7.98 17.55
C LYS A 114 3.78 7.94 19.05
N VAL A 115 3.45 6.78 19.58
CA VAL A 115 3.26 6.53 21.01
C VAL A 115 4.03 5.29 21.45
N ASN A 116 4.43 5.22 22.71
CA ASN A 116 4.96 3.99 23.27
C ASN A 116 3.80 3.10 23.75
N ALA A 117 3.94 1.79 23.56
CA ALA A 117 2.95 0.82 23.98
C ALA A 117 2.62 0.97 25.48
N GLY A 118 1.36 0.88 25.80
CA GLY A 118 0.85 1.07 27.17
C GLY A 118 0.64 2.52 27.60
N ASN A 119 1.07 3.50 26.81
CA ASN A 119 0.76 4.90 27.08
C ASN A 119 -0.63 5.29 26.59
N ALA A 120 -1.26 6.24 27.31
CA ALA A 120 -2.51 6.81 26.82
C ALA A 120 -2.28 7.54 25.48
N TRP A 121 -3.16 7.30 24.53
CA TRP A 121 -3.09 8.02 23.26
C TRP A 121 -3.42 9.49 23.45
N PRO A 122 -2.63 10.39 22.86
CA PRO A 122 -2.94 11.81 22.85
C PRO A 122 -4.25 12.06 22.07
N PRO A 123 -4.83 13.27 22.19
CA PRO A 123 -5.94 13.66 21.33
C PRO A 123 -5.61 13.44 19.86
N LEU A 124 -6.57 12.92 19.09
CA LEU A 124 -6.38 12.63 17.65
C LEU A 124 -6.42 13.91 16.77
N TRP A 125 -5.99 15.02 17.34
CA TRP A 125 -5.81 16.31 16.67
C TRP A 125 -4.41 16.80 16.99
N THR A 126 -3.65 17.09 15.94
CA THR A 126 -2.32 17.68 16.12
C THR A 126 -2.44 19.12 16.62
N PRO A 127 -1.39 19.70 17.27
CA PRO A 127 -1.38 21.10 17.66
C PRO A 127 -1.62 22.07 16.50
N THR A 128 -1.34 21.65 15.27
CA THR A 128 -1.59 22.39 14.03
C THR A 128 -3.04 22.29 13.55
N GLY A 129 -3.92 21.56 14.24
CA GLY A 129 -5.32 21.35 13.86
C GLY A 129 -5.51 20.33 12.74
N ARG A 130 -4.46 19.59 12.34
CA ARG A 130 -4.56 18.52 11.35
C ARG A 130 -5.13 17.26 11.97
N GLU A 131 -6.00 16.59 11.25
CA GLU A 131 -6.60 15.33 11.70
C GLU A 131 -5.56 14.21 11.65
N VAL A 132 -5.41 13.49 12.77
CA VAL A 132 -4.58 12.28 12.83
C VAL A 132 -5.23 11.15 12.04
N GLN A 133 -4.51 10.61 11.09
CA GLN A 133 -4.97 9.50 10.26
C GLN A 133 -4.47 8.16 10.77
N PHE A 134 -3.23 8.14 11.30
CA PHE A 134 -2.57 6.93 11.80
C PHE A 134 -1.91 7.17 13.14
N VAL A 135 -1.84 6.11 13.94
CA VAL A 135 -1.06 6.06 15.17
C VAL A 135 -0.08 4.90 15.06
N ILE A 136 1.20 5.18 15.28
CA ILE A 136 2.25 4.18 15.40
C ILE A 136 2.45 3.91 16.88
N GLU A 137 2.24 2.68 17.31
CA GLU A 137 2.57 2.23 18.66
C GLU A 137 3.86 1.39 18.62
N VAL A 138 4.82 1.75 19.44
CA VAL A 138 6.11 1.04 19.52
C VAL A 138 6.26 0.47 20.92
N ASN A 139 6.52 -0.84 21.01
CA ASN A 139 6.77 -1.49 22.29
C ASN A 139 8.26 -1.41 22.71
N ASP A 140 8.58 -1.91 23.88
CA ASP A 140 9.92 -1.94 24.45
C ASP A 140 10.93 -2.80 23.68
N HIS A 141 10.43 -3.72 22.85
CA HIS A 141 11.26 -4.55 21.94
C HIS A 141 11.45 -3.91 20.55
N GLY A 142 10.85 -2.74 20.32
CA GLY A 142 10.91 -2.05 19.03
C GLY A 142 9.91 -2.54 18.00
N ASN A 143 9.01 -3.45 18.37
CA ASN A 143 7.94 -3.88 17.47
C ASN A 143 6.95 -2.74 17.24
N VAL A 144 6.48 -2.64 16.01
CA VAL A 144 5.61 -1.54 15.56
C VAL A 144 4.22 -2.07 15.27
N THR A 145 3.21 -1.41 15.84
CA THR A 145 1.80 -1.64 15.48
C THR A 145 1.23 -0.35 14.91
N LEU A 146 0.58 -0.46 13.77
CA LEU A 146 -0.07 0.64 13.08
C LEU A 146 -1.59 0.57 13.29
N PHE A 147 -2.16 1.67 13.80
CA PHE A 147 -3.58 1.83 14.00
C PHE A 147 -4.13 2.95 13.11
N ASN A 148 -5.37 2.79 12.68
CA ASN A 148 -6.11 3.88 12.06
C ASN A 148 -6.73 4.82 13.12
N ARG A 149 -7.29 5.95 12.68
CA ARG A 149 -7.97 6.94 13.54
C ARG A 149 -9.15 6.39 14.37
N ARG A 150 -9.68 5.21 14.00
CA ARG A 150 -10.75 4.53 14.75
C ARG A 150 -10.22 3.58 15.80
N ARG A 151 -8.92 3.63 16.10
CA ARG A 151 -8.22 2.75 17.03
C ARG A 151 -8.30 1.27 16.65
N ARG A 152 -8.43 0.97 15.36
CA ARG A 152 -8.34 -0.40 14.85
C ARG A 152 -6.93 -0.64 14.38
N GLU A 153 -6.33 -1.70 14.86
CA GLU A 153 -5.09 -2.22 14.31
C GLU A 153 -5.29 -2.54 12.82
N ILE A 154 -4.37 -2.08 12.01
CA ILE A 154 -4.36 -2.33 10.56
C ILE A 154 -3.14 -3.10 10.11
N TRP A 155 -2.09 -3.10 10.92
CA TRP A 155 -0.88 -3.85 10.67
C TRP A 155 0.00 -3.90 11.91
N SER A 156 0.78 -4.99 12.08
CA SER A 156 1.83 -5.11 13.09
C SER A 156 3.04 -5.87 12.56
N CYS A 157 4.22 -5.46 13.00
CA CYS A 157 5.48 -6.14 12.78
C CYS A 157 5.99 -6.65 14.12
N VAL A 158 6.20 -7.94 14.22
CA VAL A 158 6.72 -8.63 15.41
C VAL A 158 8.14 -9.08 15.17
#